data_f72eed7253831263917beaa39a3fc271
#
_entry.id   f72eed7253831263917beaa39a3fc271
#
_cell.length_a   1.000
_cell.length_b   1.000
_cell.length_c   1.000
_cell.angle_alpha   90.00
_cell.angle_beta   90.00
_cell.angle_gamma   90.00
#
_symmetry.space_group_name_H-M   'P 1'
#
loop_
_entity.id
_entity.type
_entity.pdbx_description
1 polymer ?
#
loop_
_entity_poly.entity_id
_entity_poly.type
_entity_poly.pdbx_seq_one_letter_code
_entity_poly.pdbx_strand_id
1 'polypeptide(L)'
;MKLLIVESPSKAKTISKYLGGAYEVRASVGHVRDLPKSNKKAVDIEGGFVPHYEVSTGKEKVIADIKSLAKKSNEVILATDPDREGEAIAWHIQEACNQKGAKRVAFHEITEDAIKEALKHPREIDMNLKEAQEARRVLDRLVGYDLSGIIWKKV
;
A
#
# COMPACT_ATOMS: atom_id res chain seq x y z
N MET A 1 2.24 -14.22 17.73
CA MET A 1 2.93 -13.07 17.12
C MET A 1 2.01 -12.41 16.11
N LYS A 2 1.96 -11.09 16.13
CA LYS A 2 1.19 -10.31 15.16
C LYS A 2 2.15 -9.57 14.23
N LEU A 3 1.84 -9.53 12.94
CA LEU A 3 2.64 -8.83 11.95
C LEU A 3 2.02 -7.46 11.67
N LEU A 4 2.82 -6.41 11.81
CA LEU A 4 2.39 -5.05 11.55
C LEU A 4 3.23 -4.46 10.41
N ILE A 5 2.58 -3.92 9.39
CA ILE A 5 3.24 -3.41 8.19
C ILE A 5 2.98 -1.92 8.04
N VAL A 6 4.06 -1.17 7.87
CA VAL A 6 4.03 0.28 7.60
C VAL A 6 4.75 0.58 6.30
N GLU A 7 4.67 1.82 5.80
CA GLU A 7 5.29 2.17 4.52
C GLU A 7 6.78 2.51 4.61
N SER A 8 7.30 2.93 5.78
CA SER A 8 8.70 3.35 5.88
C SER A 8 9.49 2.62 6.97
N PRO A 9 10.80 2.36 6.74
CA PRO A 9 11.66 1.75 7.74
C PRO A 9 11.79 2.58 9.01
N SER A 10 11.78 3.89 8.88
CA SER A 10 11.87 4.84 9.99
C SER A 10 10.68 4.68 10.94
N LYS A 11 9.46 4.63 10.41
CA LYS A 11 8.25 4.39 11.19
C LYS A 11 8.25 3.00 11.81
N ALA A 12 8.70 1.99 11.07
CA ALA A 12 8.78 0.62 11.57
C ALA A 12 9.67 0.54 12.81
N LYS A 13 10.82 1.19 12.77
CA LYS A 13 11.76 1.22 13.89
C LYS A 13 11.15 1.88 15.12
N THR A 14 10.51 3.02 14.96
CA THR A 14 9.87 3.76 16.05
C THR A 14 8.73 2.95 16.68
N ILE A 15 7.86 2.41 15.85
CA ILE A 15 6.71 1.63 16.32
C ILE A 15 7.17 0.36 17.03
N SER A 16 8.19 -0.30 16.51
CA SER A 16 8.75 -1.50 17.12
C SER A 16 9.22 -1.26 18.56
N LYS A 17 9.78 -0.10 18.82
CA LYS A 17 10.22 0.28 20.19
C LYS A 17 9.04 0.37 21.16
N TYR A 18 7.88 0.82 20.68
CA TYR A 18 6.71 1.00 21.52
C TYR A 18 5.94 -0.30 21.76
N LEU A 19 5.95 -1.23 20.80
CA LEU A 19 5.13 -2.44 20.85
C LEU A 19 5.82 -3.65 21.45
N GLY A 20 7.15 -3.67 21.47
CA GLY A 20 7.90 -4.78 22.02
C GLY A 20 7.78 -6.08 21.23
N GLY A 21 8.02 -7.21 21.90
CA GLY A 21 8.15 -8.52 21.25
C GLY A 21 6.85 -9.18 20.78
N ALA A 22 5.69 -8.65 21.15
CA ALA A 22 4.40 -9.20 20.71
C ALA A 22 4.10 -8.94 19.24
N TYR A 23 4.78 -7.97 18.63
CA TYR A 23 4.59 -7.56 17.25
C TYR A 23 5.89 -7.66 16.47
N GLU A 24 5.80 -8.21 15.27
CA GLU A 24 6.86 -8.13 14.29
C GLU A 24 6.50 -6.99 13.34
N VAL A 25 7.34 -5.94 13.28
CA VAL A 25 7.07 -4.75 12.47
C VAL A 25 7.94 -4.76 11.22
N ARG A 26 7.34 -4.58 10.06
CA ARG A 26 8.04 -4.55 8.77
C ARG A 26 7.61 -3.35 7.95
N ALA A 27 8.51 -2.88 7.10
CA ALA A 27 8.25 -1.78 6.18
C ALA A 27 8.12 -2.30 4.76
N SER A 28 7.13 -1.79 4.03
CA SER A 28 6.98 -2.08 2.60
C SER A 28 7.90 -1.23 1.74
N VAL A 29 8.47 -0.18 2.29
CA VAL A 29 9.30 0.80 1.59
C VAL A 29 8.51 1.42 0.42
N GLY A 30 7.36 2.01 0.76
CA GLY A 30 6.44 2.61 -0.21
C GLY A 30 5.55 1.59 -0.91
N HIS A 31 5.27 1.83 -2.17
CA HIS A 31 4.39 0.97 -2.96
C HIS A 31 5.07 -0.33 -3.38
N VAL A 32 4.35 -1.45 -3.23
CA VAL A 32 4.84 -2.77 -3.68
C VAL A 32 4.38 -3.12 -5.08
N ARG A 33 3.31 -2.49 -5.56
CA ARG A 33 2.81 -2.64 -6.93
C ARG A 33 2.52 -1.26 -7.51
N ASP A 34 2.60 -1.14 -8.82
CA ASP A 34 2.26 0.08 -9.53
C ASP A 34 1.79 -0.26 -10.95
N LEU A 35 1.33 0.75 -11.66
CA LEU A 35 0.97 0.62 -13.05
C LEU A 35 2.24 0.37 -13.88
N PRO A 36 2.17 -0.50 -14.92
CA PRO A 36 3.30 -0.70 -15.82
C PRO A 36 3.72 0.61 -16.50
N LYS A 37 4.96 0.66 -16.98
CA LYS A 37 5.48 1.83 -17.69
C LYS A 37 4.74 2.09 -19.00
N SER A 38 4.30 1.02 -19.68
CA SER A 38 3.52 1.13 -20.91
C SER A 38 2.07 1.49 -20.60
N ASN A 39 1.57 2.58 -21.17
CA ASN A 39 0.17 2.97 -20.97
C ASN A 39 -0.82 1.98 -21.54
N LYS A 40 -0.47 1.27 -22.62
CA LYS A 40 -1.31 0.21 -23.18
C LYS A 40 -1.52 -0.93 -22.21
N LYS A 41 -0.50 -1.24 -21.39
CA LYS A 41 -0.59 -2.29 -20.38
C LYS A 41 -1.09 -1.79 -19.03
N ALA A 42 -0.90 -0.49 -18.76
CA ALA A 42 -1.28 0.10 -17.49
C ALA A 42 -2.78 0.22 -17.32
N VAL A 43 -3.49 0.64 -18.36
CA VAL A 43 -4.93 0.86 -18.33
C VAL A 43 -5.56 0.29 -19.59
N ASP A 44 -6.59 -0.53 -19.41
CA ASP A 44 -7.38 -1.07 -20.52
C ASP A 44 -8.46 -0.07 -20.88
N ILE A 45 -8.18 0.75 -21.88
CA ILE A 45 -9.10 1.79 -22.35
C ILE A 45 -10.34 1.16 -23.01
N GLU A 46 -10.15 0.12 -23.80
CA GLU A 46 -11.23 -0.59 -24.47
C GLU A 46 -12.11 -1.37 -23.50
N GLY A 47 -11.50 -1.87 -22.41
CA GLY A 47 -12.21 -2.60 -21.36
C GLY A 47 -12.80 -1.73 -20.25
N GLY A 48 -12.87 -0.39 -20.43
CA GLY A 48 -13.49 0.50 -19.46
C GLY A 48 -12.51 1.11 -18.45
N PHE A 49 -11.28 1.34 -18.84
CA PHE A 49 -10.24 1.98 -18.02
C PHE A 49 -9.85 1.18 -16.78
N VAL A 50 -9.89 -0.14 -16.87
CA VAL A 50 -9.48 -1.02 -15.76
C VAL A 50 -7.95 -0.97 -15.60
N PRO A 51 -7.44 -0.56 -14.44
CA PRO A 51 -6.00 -0.52 -14.21
C PRO A 51 -5.42 -1.93 -14.04
N HIS A 52 -4.24 -2.14 -14.59
CA HIS A 52 -3.47 -3.37 -14.44
C HIS A 52 -2.22 -3.07 -13.62
N TYR A 53 -2.01 -3.80 -12.55
CA TYR A 53 -0.88 -3.59 -11.66
C TYR A 53 0.15 -4.69 -11.81
N GLU A 54 1.41 -4.33 -11.62
CA GLU A 54 2.51 -5.27 -11.54
C GLU A 54 3.38 -4.97 -10.33
N VAL A 55 4.11 -5.98 -9.86
CA VAL A 55 5.04 -5.83 -8.74
C VAL A 55 6.14 -4.85 -9.14
N SER A 56 6.36 -3.85 -8.30
CA SER A 56 7.41 -2.85 -8.55
C SER A 56 8.79 -3.49 -8.49
N THR A 57 9.70 -3.01 -9.35
CA THR A 57 11.07 -3.53 -9.41
C THR A 57 11.74 -3.44 -8.04
N GLY A 58 12.34 -4.54 -7.60
CA GLY A 58 13.01 -4.61 -6.31
C GLY A 58 12.10 -4.90 -5.12
N LYS A 59 10.79 -5.06 -5.34
CA LYS A 59 9.84 -5.32 -4.26
C LYS A 59 9.51 -6.80 -4.07
N GLU A 60 10.00 -7.67 -4.94
CA GLU A 60 9.76 -9.11 -4.84
C GLU A 60 10.24 -9.68 -3.51
N LYS A 61 11.39 -9.24 -3.04
CA LYS A 61 11.95 -9.68 -1.74
C LYS A 61 11.10 -9.20 -0.57
N VAL A 62 10.61 -7.96 -0.64
CA VAL A 62 9.74 -7.37 0.39
C VAL A 62 8.45 -8.17 0.49
N ILE A 63 7.83 -8.47 -0.65
CA ILE A 63 6.60 -9.26 -0.70
C ILE A 63 6.84 -10.67 -0.16
N ALA A 64 7.94 -11.31 -0.55
CA ALA A 64 8.27 -12.66 -0.08
C ALA A 64 8.49 -12.70 1.44
N ASP A 65 9.17 -11.70 1.99
CA ASP A 65 9.38 -11.57 3.43
C ASP A 65 8.06 -11.40 4.18
N ILE A 66 7.21 -10.51 3.71
CA ILE A 66 5.90 -10.27 4.31
C ILE A 66 5.04 -11.54 4.25
N LYS A 67 5.00 -12.23 3.12
CA LYS A 67 4.27 -13.50 2.99
C LYS A 67 4.76 -14.55 3.97
N SER A 68 6.06 -14.69 4.11
CA SER A 68 6.68 -15.65 5.03
C SER A 68 6.29 -15.36 6.47
N LEU A 69 6.37 -14.10 6.88
CA LEU A 69 6.02 -13.67 8.22
C LEU A 69 4.51 -13.78 8.48
N ALA A 70 3.68 -13.49 7.48
CA ALA A 70 2.23 -13.60 7.59
C ALA A 70 1.79 -15.03 7.90
N LYS A 71 2.44 -16.01 7.28
CA LYS A 71 2.15 -17.44 7.54
C LYS A 71 2.43 -17.85 8.98
N LYS A 72 3.39 -17.20 9.62
CA LYS A 72 3.79 -17.48 11.01
C LYS A 72 3.03 -16.64 12.02
N SER A 73 2.26 -15.67 11.56
CA SER A 73 1.59 -14.70 12.41
C SER A 73 0.13 -15.08 12.64
N ASN A 74 -0.37 -14.75 13.83
CA ASN A 74 -1.77 -14.97 14.17
C ASN A 74 -2.67 -13.93 13.50
N GLU A 75 -2.12 -12.76 13.22
CA GLU A 75 -2.86 -11.63 12.67
C GLU A 75 -1.92 -10.75 11.85
N VAL A 76 -2.42 -10.20 10.75
CA VAL A 76 -1.69 -9.24 9.91
C VAL A 76 -2.40 -7.90 9.99
N ILE A 77 -1.65 -6.85 10.32
CA ILE A 77 -2.17 -5.50 10.50
C ILE A 77 -1.46 -4.57 9.51
N LEU A 78 -2.25 -3.86 8.72
CA LEU A 78 -1.76 -2.90 7.73
C LEU A 78 -1.89 -1.50 8.32
N ALA A 79 -0.76 -0.91 8.70
CA ALA A 79 -0.71 0.34 9.46
C ALA A 79 -0.05 1.48 8.68
N THR A 80 -0.31 1.54 7.38
CA THR A 80 0.13 2.63 6.52
C THR A 80 -0.62 3.92 6.85
N ASP A 81 -0.18 5.06 6.30
CA ASP A 81 -0.73 6.38 6.63
C ASP A 81 -2.26 6.45 6.45
N PRO A 82 -2.94 7.30 7.25
CA PRO A 82 -4.41 7.42 7.23
C PRO A 82 -4.92 8.33 6.10
N ASP A 83 -4.32 8.28 4.94
CA ASP A 83 -4.76 9.00 3.76
C ASP A 83 -5.06 8.03 2.62
N ARG A 84 -5.57 8.56 1.50
CA ARG A 84 -5.93 7.70 0.36
C ARG A 84 -4.73 6.96 -0.23
N GLU A 85 -3.54 7.56 -0.20
CA GLU A 85 -2.32 6.88 -0.65
C GLU A 85 -1.97 5.72 0.27
N GLY A 86 -2.06 5.94 1.59
CA GLY A 86 -1.85 4.89 2.59
C GLY A 86 -2.85 3.74 2.46
N GLU A 87 -4.11 4.05 2.17
CA GLU A 87 -5.13 3.02 1.92
C GLU A 87 -4.79 2.19 0.67
N ALA A 88 -4.33 2.87 -0.39
CA ALA A 88 -3.92 2.18 -1.62
C ALA A 88 -2.70 1.28 -1.38
N ILE A 89 -1.71 1.76 -0.64
CA ILE A 89 -0.53 0.96 -0.26
C ILE A 89 -0.97 -0.28 0.51
N ALA A 90 -1.85 -0.13 1.50
CA ALA A 90 -2.37 -1.24 2.29
C ALA A 90 -3.09 -2.26 1.41
N TRP A 91 -3.93 -1.80 0.49
CA TRP A 91 -4.63 -2.68 -0.44
C TRP A 91 -3.66 -3.45 -1.34
N HIS A 92 -2.63 -2.78 -1.88
CA HIS A 92 -1.63 -3.43 -2.71
C HIS A 92 -0.85 -4.50 -1.95
N ILE A 93 -0.52 -4.24 -0.69
CA ILE A 93 0.14 -5.24 0.16
C ILE A 93 -0.78 -6.44 0.39
N GLN A 94 -2.04 -6.18 0.73
CA GLN A 94 -3.04 -7.24 0.94
C GLN A 94 -3.17 -8.14 -0.29
N GLU A 95 -3.30 -7.54 -1.47
CA GLU A 95 -3.44 -8.29 -2.71
C GLU A 95 -2.15 -9.01 -3.11
N ALA A 96 -1.01 -8.33 -3.05
CA ALA A 96 0.28 -8.92 -3.42
C ALA A 96 0.68 -10.07 -2.51
N CYS A 97 0.34 -10.00 -1.23
CA CYS A 97 0.66 -11.02 -0.23
C CYS A 97 -0.48 -12.00 0.01
N ASN A 98 -1.59 -11.85 -0.70
CA ASN A 98 -2.77 -12.71 -0.58
C ASN A 98 -3.30 -12.78 0.85
N GLN A 99 -3.38 -11.64 1.53
CA GLN A 99 -3.79 -11.53 2.94
C GLN A 99 -5.16 -10.86 3.06
N LYS A 100 -6.20 -11.52 2.56
CA LYS A 100 -7.57 -10.97 2.54
C LYS A 100 -8.16 -10.72 3.93
N GLY A 101 -7.67 -11.42 4.94
CA GLY A 101 -8.11 -11.22 6.32
C GLY A 101 -7.32 -10.19 7.11
N ALA A 102 -6.43 -9.45 6.46
CA ALA A 102 -5.63 -8.44 7.13
C ALA A 102 -6.50 -7.29 7.65
N LYS A 103 -6.13 -6.78 8.83
CA LYS A 103 -6.81 -5.65 9.45
C LYS A 103 -6.10 -4.35 9.10
N ARG A 104 -6.86 -3.28 8.99
CA ARG A 104 -6.34 -1.94 8.71
C ARG A 104 -6.38 -1.12 9.99
N VAL A 105 -5.26 -0.48 10.31
CA VAL A 105 -5.16 0.46 11.45
C VAL A 105 -4.50 1.73 10.94
N ALA A 106 -5.02 2.88 11.33
CA ALA A 106 -4.47 4.18 10.93
C ALA A 106 -3.92 4.91 12.15
N PHE A 107 -2.66 5.28 12.09
CA PHE A 107 -2.01 6.07 13.13
C PHE A 107 -1.96 7.53 12.67
N HIS A 108 -2.73 8.38 13.33
CA HIS A 108 -2.70 9.83 13.06
C HIS A 108 -1.49 10.49 13.71
N GLU A 109 -0.89 9.82 14.67
CA GLU A 109 0.26 10.29 15.43
C GLU A 109 1.13 9.10 15.82
N ILE A 110 2.45 9.25 15.74
CA ILE A 110 3.40 8.17 16.08
C ILE A 110 3.90 8.36 17.51
N THR A 111 3.00 8.21 18.46
CA THR A 111 3.28 8.17 19.89
C THR A 111 2.83 6.84 20.46
N GLU A 112 3.38 6.44 21.58
CA GLU A 112 3.04 5.16 22.21
C GLU A 112 1.55 5.04 22.49
N ASP A 113 0.95 6.10 23.08
CA ASP A 113 -0.48 6.09 23.43
C ASP A 113 -1.36 6.05 22.18
N ALA A 114 -1.04 6.84 21.15
CA ALA A 114 -1.80 6.87 19.91
C ALA A 114 -1.76 5.53 19.18
N ILE A 115 -0.60 4.89 19.14
CA ILE A 115 -0.41 3.59 18.50
C ILE A 115 -1.22 2.52 19.22
N LYS A 116 -1.12 2.45 20.56
CA LYS A 116 -1.84 1.47 21.35
C LYS A 116 -3.35 1.67 21.26
N GLU A 117 -3.80 2.91 21.27
CA GLU A 117 -5.23 3.23 21.12
C GLU A 117 -5.74 2.82 19.74
N ALA A 118 -5.03 3.16 18.68
CA ALA A 118 -5.41 2.79 17.31
C ALA A 118 -5.50 1.28 17.12
N LEU A 119 -4.62 0.51 17.74
CA LEU A 119 -4.62 -0.95 17.65
C LEU A 119 -5.86 -1.58 18.29
N LYS A 120 -6.58 -0.85 19.15
CA LYS A 120 -7.84 -1.31 19.72
C LYS A 120 -9.03 -1.16 18.75
N HIS A 121 -8.87 -0.41 17.69
CA HIS A 121 -9.93 -0.09 16.73
C HIS A 121 -9.55 -0.47 15.29
N PRO A 122 -9.26 -1.76 15.02
CA PRO A 122 -8.96 -2.20 13.66
C PRO A 122 -10.22 -2.14 12.79
N ARG A 123 -10.01 -1.90 11.51
CA ARG A 123 -11.07 -1.86 10.51
C ARG A 123 -10.64 -2.57 9.23
N GLU A 124 -11.49 -2.62 8.25
CA GLU A 124 -11.13 -3.08 6.93
C GLU A 124 -10.60 -1.92 6.09
N ILE A 125 -9.97 -2.23 4.97
CA ILE A 125 -9.50 -1.21 4.03
C ILE A 125 -10.70 -0.40 3.53
N ASP A 126 -10.56 0.92 3.56
CA ASP A 126 -11.57 1.82 3.01
C ASP A 126 -11.46 1.82 1.48
N MET A 127 -12.33 1.06 0.83
CA MET A 127 -12.30 0.91 -0.62
C MET A 127 -12.61 2.22 -1.34
N ASN A 128 -13.35 3.13 -0.73
CA ASN A 128 -13.60 4.44 -1.33
C ASN A 128 -12.32 5.28 -1.42
N LEU A 129 -11.51 5.28 -0.37
CA LEU A 129 -10.21 5.96 -0.38
C LEU A 129 -9.25 5.31 -1.36
N LYS A 130 -9.21 3.98 -1.38
CA LYS A 130 -8.38 3.20 -2.31
C LYS A 130 -8.77 3.51 -3.75
N GLU A 131 -10.05 3.50 -4.07
CA GLU A 131 -10.56 3.77 -5.40
C GLU A 131 -10.32 5.22 -5.82
N ALA A 132 -10.41 6.17 -4.89
CA ALA A 132 -10.09 7.56 -5.16
C ALA A 132 -8.62 7.73 -5.56
N GLN A 133 -7.71 7.06 -4.87
CA GLN A 133 -6.29 7.08 -5.21
C GLN A 133 -6.02 6.38 -6.53
N GLU A 134 -6.67 5.24 -6.78
CA GLU A 134 -6.56 4.50 -8.03
C GLU A 134 -7.02 5.35 -9.22
N ALA A 135 -8.19 5.99 -9.09
CA ALA A 135 -8.74 6.86 -10.13
C ALA A 135 -7.79 8.02 -10.43
N ARG A 136 -7.24 8.64 -9.40
CA ARG A 136 -6.28 9.73 -9.56
C ARG A 136 -5.00 9.25 -10.25
N ARG A 137 -4.49 8.08 -9.84
CA ARG A 137 -3.28 7.50 -10.44
C ARG A 137 -3.48 7.20 -11.93
N VAL A 138 -4.62 6.62 -12.27
CA VAL A 138 -4.99 6.32 -13.65
C VAL A 138 -5.14 7.62 -14.46
N LEU A 139 -5.85 8.60 -13.92
CA LEU A 139 -6.07 9.89 -14.58
C LEU A 139 -4.73 10.60 -14.81
N ASP A 140 -3.86 10.68 -13.82
CA ASP A 140 -2.55 11.30 -13.95
C ASP A 140 -1.73 10.64 -15.06
N ARG A 141 -1.79 9.30 -15.14
CA ARG A 141 -1.07 8.55 -16.18
C ARG A 141 -1.62 8.88 -17.57
N LEU A 142 -2.94 8.88 -17.73
CA LEU A 142 -3.57 9.14 -19.02
C LEU A 142 -3.40 10.59 -19.45
N VAL A 143 -3.68 11.54 -18.57
CA VAL A 143 -3.57 12.97 -18.85
C VAL A 143 -2.11 13.35 -19.11
N GLY A 144 -1.20 12.90 -18.29
CA GLY A 144 0.23 13.17 -18.46
C GLY A 144 0.76 12.63 -19.78
N TYR A 145 0.36 11.44 -20.16
CA TYR A 145 0.76 10.84 -21.43
C TYR A 145 0.19 11.61 -22.63
N ASP A 146 -1.13 11.88 -22.60
CA ASP A 146 -1.81 12.58 -23.70
C ASP A 146 -1.30 14.02 -23.85
N LEU A 147 -1.17 14.74 -22.75
CA LEU A 147 -0.64 16.11 -22.77
C LEU A 147 0.80 16.15 -23.27
N SER A 148 1.64 15.23 -22.81
CA SER A 148 3.02 15.14 -23.27
C SER A 148 3.06 14.85 -24.79
N GLY A 149 2.24 13.93 -25.26
CA GLY A 149 2.16 13.58 -26.68
C GLY A 149 1.71 14.75 -27.54
N ILE A 150 0.71 15.50 -27.10
CA ILE A 150 0.17 16.65 -27.81
C ILE A 150 1.16 17.82 -27.79
N ILE A 151 1.68 18.17 -26.63
CA ILE A 151 2.61 19.29 -26.46
C ILE A 151 3.90 19.07 -27.25
N TRP A 152 4.48 17.89 -27.12
CA TRP A 152 5.72 17.58 -27.80
C TRP A 152 5.58 17.55 -29.31
N LYS A 153 4.45 17.13 -29.83
CA LYS A 153 4.21 17.13 -31.27
C LYS A 153 3.99 18.51 -31.85
N LYS A 154 3.48 19.46 -31.07
CA LYS A 154 3.23 20.82 -31.51
C LYS A 154 4.44 21.74 -31.36
N VAL A 155 5.37 21.35 -30.55
CA VAL A 155 6.60 22.09 -30.31
C VAL A 155 7.73 21.48 -31.08
#